data_7402b36258d5bd5c5d209061e41e6b50
#
_entry.id   7402b36258d5bd5c5d209061e41e6b50
#
_cell.length_a   1.000
_cell.length_b   1.000
_cell.length_c   1.000
_cell.angle_alpha   90.00
_cell.angle_beta   90.00
_cell.angle_gamma   90.00
#
_symmetry.space_group_name_H-M   'P 1'
#
loop_
_entity.id
_entity.type
_entity.pdbx_description
1 polymer ?
#
loop_
_entity_poly.entity_id
_entity_poly.type
_entity_poly.pdbx_seq_one_letter_code
_entity_poly.pdbx_strand_id
1 'polypeptide(L)'
;MGLGIASMHYLGMGAIRGCGLGYDQTLVAASIAIAIVASMAALWFAFYKRSIVTTLAGGVVQGLAIASMHYTAMAATYFVPLDAPASLTTPLFAQDLLAFMIAGAILVVCTGNLALLGFMSLQQRRLV
;
A
#
# COMPACT_ATOMS: atom_id res chain seq x y z
N MET A 1 -3.46 -10.76 1.00
CA MET A 1 -2.54 -9.61 1.02
C MET A 1 -2.71 -8.74 -0.21
N GLY A 2 -2.53 -9.24 -1.44
CA GLY A 2 -2.66 -8.45 -2.68
C GLY A 2 -4.01 -7.75 -2.85
N LEU A 3 -5.12 -8.44 -2.60
CA LEU A 3 -6.46 -7.83 -2.62
C LEU A 3 -6.61 -6.69 -1.60
N GLY A 4 -5.98 -6.81 -0.42
CA GLY A 4 -6.00 -5.74 0.59
C GLY A 4 -5.27 -4.48 0.10
N ILE A 5 -4.14 -4.64 -0.60
CA ILE A 5 -3.37 -3.54 -1.18
C ILE A 5 -4.20 -2.84 -2.28
N ALA A 6 -4.80 -3.62 -3.19
CA ALA A 6 -5.66 -3.08 -4.24
C ALA A 6 -6.89 -2.37 -3.65
N SER A 7 -7.56 -2.96 -2.67
CA SER A 7 -8.72 -2.35 -2.00
C SER A 7 -8.35 -1.03 -1.34
N MET A 8 -7.23 -0.96 -0.64
CA MET A 8 -6.75 0.28 -0.02
C MET A 8 -6.52 1.37 -1.06
N HIS A 9 -5.91 1.04 -2.21
CA HIS A 9 -5.68 2.00 -3.28
C HIS A 9 -6.99 2.54 -3.86
N TYR A 10 -7.91 1.66 -4.28
CA TYR A 10 -9.16 2.08 -4.92
C TYR A 10 -10.14 2.76 -3.95
N LEU A 11 -10.16 2.36 -2.68
CA LEU A 11 -10.92 3.07 -1.64
C LEU A 11 -10.34 4.46 -1.41
N GLY A 12 -9.00 4.59 -1.39
CA GLY A 12 -8.33 5.89 -1.29
C GLY A 12 -8.65 6.80 -2.47
N MET A 13 -8.63 6.27 -3.70
CA MET A 13 -9.03 7.01 -4.90
C MET A 13 -10.51 7.42 -4.85
N GLY A 14 -11.39 6.53 -4.40
CA GLY A 14 -12.82 6.81 -4.23
C GLY A 14 -13.14 7.86 -3.17
N ALA A 15 -12.21 8.16 -2.28
CA ALA A 15 -12.33 9.23 -1.28
C ALA A 15 -12.05 10.63 -1.85
N ILE A 16 -11.47 10.73 -3.05
CA ILE A 16 -11.21 12.01 -3.73
C ILE A 16 -12.54 12.64 -4.09
N ARG A 17 -12.75 13.87 -3.63
CA ARG A 17 -13.96 14.65 -3.88
C ARG A 17 -13.63 15.82 -4.82
N GLY A 18 -14.64 16.27 -5.60
CA GLY A 18 -14.50 17.44 -6.48
C GLY A 18 -14.25 17.12 -7.95
N CYS A 19 -14.03 15.85 -8.29
CA CYS A 19 -13.99 15.38 -9.67
C CYS A 19 -14.66 14.01 -9.79
N GLY A 20 -15.22 13.71 -10.95
CA GLY A 20 -15.65 12.36 -11.31
C GLY A 20 -14.42 11.51 -11.61
N LEU A 21 -14.42 10.26 -11.15
CA LEU A 21 -13.37 9.29 -11.45
C LEU A 21 -13.94 8.27 -12.43
N GLY A 22 -13.27 8.13 -13.57
CA GLY A 22 -13.49 7.03 -14.49
C GLY A 22 -12.30 6.07 -14.45
N TYR A 23 -12.55 4.79 -14.71
CA TYR A 23 -11.54 3.75 -14.68
C TYR A 23 -11.53 2.92 -15.95
N ASP A 24 -10.37 2.72 -16.53
CA ASP A 24 -10.15 1.70 -17.55
C ASP A 24 -10.15 0.32 -16.90
N GLN A 25 -11.17 -0.47 -17.17
CA GLN A 25 -11.35 -1.78 -16.54
C GLN A 25 -10.21 -2.76 -16.84
N THR A 26 -9.59 -2.65 -18.00
CA THR A 26 -8.46 -3.51 -18.40
C THR A 26 -7.24 -3.23 -17.53
N LEU A 27 -6.90 -1.96 -17.34
CA LEU A 27 -5.79 -1.55 -16.49
C LEU A 27 -6.08 -1.78 -15.01
N VAL A 28 -7.33 -1.64 -14.57
CA VAL A 28 -7.76 -2.02 -13.21
C VAL A 28 -7.53 -3.51 -12.98
N ALA A 29 -7.99 -4.36 -13.90
CA ALA A 29 -7.76 -5.80 -13.79
C ALA A 29 -6.27 -6.15 -13.78
N ALA A 30 -5.45 -5.50 -14.61
CA ALA A 30 -4.00 -5.66 -14.64
C ALA A 30 -3.37 -5.26 -13.31
N SER A 31 -3.75 -4.13 -12.71
CA SER A 31 -3.22 -3.67 -11.42
C SER A 31 -3.53 -4.65 -10.28
N ILE A 32 -4.74 -5.21 -10.26
CA ILE A 32 -5.14 -6.23 -9.28
C ILE A 32 -4.35 -7.53 -9.48
N ALA A 33 -4.16 -7.96 -10.73
CA ALA A 33 -3.36 -9.15 -11.05
C ALA A 33 -1.91 -8.98 -10.57
N ILE A 34 -1.29 -7.81 -10.82
CA ILE A 34 0.04 -7.46 -10.33
C ILE A 34 0.09 -7.57 -8.79
N ALA A 35 -0.88 -7.00 -8.09
CA ALA A 35 -0.94 -7.04 -6.63
C ALA A 35 -1.02 -8.48 -6.08
N ILE A 36 -1.80 -9.35 -6.72
CA ILE A 36 -1.96 -10.75 -6.31
C ILE A 36 -0.67 -11.53 -6.56
N VAL A 37 -0.14 -11.50 -7.79
CA VAL A 37 1.07 -12.26 -8.18
C VAL A 37 2.27 -11.83 -7.32
N ALA A 38 2.43 -10.55 -7.13
CA ALA A 38 3.53 -10.02 -6.32
C ALA A 38 3.41 -10.37 -4.84
N SER A 39 2.19 -10.37 -4.29
CA SER A 39 1.97 -10.82 -2.91
C SER A 39 2.25 -12.32 -2.75
N MET A 40 1.94 -13.13 -3.74
CA MET A 40 2.30 -14.56 -3.76
C MET A 40 3.82 -14.75 -3.81
N ALA A 41 4.52 -14.00 -4.67
CA ALA A 41 5.97 -14.05 -4.76
C ALA A 41 6.64 -13.62 -3.44
N ALA A 42 6.17 -12.53 -2.82
CA ALA A 42 6.70 -12.07 -1.54
C ALA A 42 6.50 -13.09 -0.41
N LEU A 43 5.33 -13.74 -0.36
CA LEU A 43 5.08 -14.82 0.59
C LEU A 43 5.99 -16.02 0.32
N TRP A 44 6.18 -16.39 -0.95
CA TRP A 44 7.13 -17.43 -1.32
C TRP A 44 8.52 -17.15 -0.78
N PHE A 45 9.08 -15.95 -1.01
CA PHE A 45 10.39 -15.56 -0.49
C PHE A 45 10.45 -15.59 1.04
N ALA A 46 9.36 -15.20 1.72
CA ALA A 46 9.29 -15.21 3.17
C ALA A 46 9.34 -16.63 3.77
N PHE A 47 8.80 -17.63 3.08
CA PHE A 47 8.71 -19.01 3.59
C PHE A 47 9.78 -19.97 3.05
N TYR A 48 10.37 -19.67 1.89
CA TYR A 48 11.26 -20.61 1.20
C TYR A 48 12.63 -20.81 1.89
N LYS A 49 13.25 -19.76 2.40
CA LYS A 49 14.48 -19.85 3.21
C LYS A 49 14.53 -18.67 4.18
N ARG A 50 14.76 -18.96 5.46
CA ARG A 50 14.97 -17.92 6.49
C ARG A 50 16.42 -17.43 6.46
N SER A 51 16.75 -16.61 5.47
CA SER A 51 18.02 -15.89 5.38
C SER A 51 17.74 -14.39 5.34
N ILE A 52 18.64 -13.58 5.91
CA ILE A 52 18.55 -12.11 5.83
C ILE A 52 18.47 -11.65 4.37
N VAL A 53 19.24 -12.28 3.48
CA VAL A 53 19.26 -11.94 2.05
C VAL A 53 17.90 -12.20 1.39
N THR A 54 17.27 -13.37 1.67
CA THR A 54 15.95 -13.68 1.11
C THR A 54 14.86 -12.79 1.68
N THR A 55 14.95 -12.39 2.94
CA THR A 55 14.02 -11.47 3.58
C THR A 55 14.12 -10.06 2.96
N LEU A 56 15.34 -9.55 2.77
CA LEU A 56 15.55 -8.27 2.11
C LEU A 56 15.11 -8.29 0.64
N ALA A 57 15.44 -9.35 -0.10
CA ALA A 57 14.98 -9.53 -1.48
C ALA A 57 13.45 -9.56 -1.57
N GLY A 58 12.78 -10.28 -0.67
CA GLY A 58 11.33 -10.31 -0.57
C GLY A 58 10.73 -8.92 -0.30
N GLY A 59 11.35 -8.14 0.58
CA GLY A 59 10.95 -6.76 0.86
C GLY A 59 11.10 -5.85 -0.37
N VAL A 60 12.21 -5.95 -1.10
CA VAL A 60 12.43 -5.18 -2.34
C VAL A 60 11.40 -5.57 -3.41
N VAL A 61 11.19 -6.87 -3.63
CA VAL A 61 10.18 -7.36 -4.59
C VAL A 61 8.80 -6.85 -4.22
N GLN A 62 8.43 -6.91 -2.94
CA GLN A 62 7.15 -6.41 -2.47
C GLN A 62 7.01 -4.89 -2.68
N GLY A 63 8.05 -4.12 -2.39
CA GLY A 63 8.05 -2.67 -2.61
C GLY A 63 7.88 -2.30 -4.09
N LEU A 64 8.63 -2.95 -4.99
CA LEU A 64 8.50 -2.77 -6.44
C LEU A 64 7.10 -3.16 -6.95
N ALA A 65 6.53 -4.22 -6.39
CA ALA A 65 5.21 -4.68 -6.73
C ALA A 65 4.11 -3.68 -6.34
N ILE A 66 4.20 -3.12 -5.14
CA ILE A 66 3.26 -2.08 -4.67
C ILE A 66 3.38 -0.83 -5.57
N ALA A 67 4.60 -0.41 -5.90
CA ALA A 67 4.83 0.72 -6.80
C ALA A 67 4.25 0.42 -8.20
N SER A 68 4.52 -0.74 -8.77
CA SER A 68 4.00 -1.14 -10.09
C SER A 68 2.47 -1.16 -10.13
N MET A 69 1.84 -1.74 -9.10
CA MET A 69 0.38 -1.73 -8.96
C MET A 69 -0.16 -0.30 -8.87
N HIS A 70 0.48 0.53 -8.04
CA HIS A 70 0.05 1.92 -7.85
C HIS A 70 0.11 2.71 -9.16
N TYR A 71 1.23 2.68 -9.88
CA TYR A 71 1.38 3.40 -11.15
C TYR A 71 0.44 2.87 -12.24
N THR A 72 0.21 1.55 -12.30
CA THR A 72 -0.75 0.96 -13.24
C THR A 72 -2.17 1.39 -12.91
N ALA A 73 -2.55 1.42 -11.64
CA ALA A 73 -3.86 1.86 -11.20
C ALA A 73 -4.06 3.38 -11.40
N MET A 74 -3.02 4.19 -11.23
CA MET A 74 -3.07 5.62 -11.57
C MET A 74 -3.23 5.83 -13.08
N ALA A 75 -2.55 5.06 -13.91
CA ALA A 75 -2.71 5.10 -15.37
C ALA A 75 -4.10 4.63 -15.82
N ALA A 76 -4.76 3.78 -15.04
CA ALA A 76 -6.13 3.34 -15.28
C ALA A 76 -7.18 4.43 -14.97
N THR A 77 -6.81 5.46 -14.21
CA THR A 77 -7.73 6.46 -13.70
C THR A 77 -7.72 7.70 -14.58
N TYR A 78 -8.89 8.15 -15.00
CA TYR A 78 -9.06 9.43 -15.67
C TYR A 78 -10.06 10.30 -14.90
N PHE A 79 -9.78 11.60 -14.89
CA PHE A 79 -10.58 12.58 -14.18
C PHE A 79 -11.62 13.18 -15.12
N VAL A 80 -12.88 13.14 -14.72
CA VAL A 80 -13.99 13.77 -15.45
C VAL A 80 -14.37 15.05 -14.71
N PRO A 81 -14.34 16.22 -15.38
CA PRO A 81 -14.81 17.45 -14.76
C PRO A 81 -16.29 17.30 -14.36
N LEU A 82 -16.61 17.61 -13.13
CA LEU A 82 -18.01 17.77 -12.71
C LEU A 82 -18.40 19.23 -12.94
N ASP A 83 -19.52 19.47 -13.63
CA ASP A 83 -20.14 20.80 -13.82
C ASP A 83 -20.73 21.35 -12.51
N ALA A 84 -20.22 20.95 -11.36
CA ALA A 84 -20.66 21.45 -10.06
C ALA A 84 -19.77 22.61 -9.61
N PRO A 85 -20.36 23.69 -9.05
CA PRO A 85 -19.59 24.82 -8.56
C PRO A 85 -18.60 24.36 -7.49
N ALA A 86 -17.34 24.77 -7.65
CA ALA A 86 -16.19 24.42 -6.82
C ALA A 86 -16.30 24.81 -5.33
N SER A 87 -17.47 25.24 -4.87
CA SER A 87 -17.69 25.85 -3.56
C SER A 87 -17.91 24.84 -2.40
N LEU A 88 -17.88 23.54 -2.64
CA LEU A 88 -18.24 22.54 -1.61
C LEU A 88 -17.13 21.56 -1.26
N THR A 89 -15.90 21.78 -1.68
CA THR A 89 -14.80 20.87 -1.43
C THR A 89 -13.63 21.52 -0.72
N THR A 90 -13.87 22.09 0.45
CA THR A 90 -12.78 22.24 1.40
C THR A 90 -12.44 20.82 1.91
N PRO A 91 -11.21 20.31 1.68
CA PRO A 91 -10.80 19.04 2.28
C PRO A 91 -10.96 19.16 3.79
N LEU A 92 -11.53 18.12 4.42
CA LEU A 92 -11.73 18.07 5.88
C LEU A 92 -10.41 18.27 6.64
N PHE A 93 -9.28 17.98 6.00
CA PHE A 93 -7.95 18.20 6.52
C PHE A 93 -7.06 18.79 5.41
N ALA A 94 -6.15 19.69 5.78
CA ALA A 94 -5.09 20.13 4.88
C ALA A 94 -4.31 18.90 4.39
N GLN A 95 -4.00 18.83 3.11
CA GLN A 95 -3.32 17.66 2.52
C GLN A 95 -2.02 17.32 3.25
N ASP A 96 -1.32 18.35 3.70
CA ASP A 96 -0.08 18.20 4.48
C ASP A 96 -0.33 17.50 5.82
N LEU A 97 -1.39 17.86 6.54
CA LEU A 97 -1.74 17.23 7.81
C LEU A 97 -2.10 15.75 7.60
N LEU A 98 -2.85 15.42 6.55
CA LEU A 98 -3.19 14.04 6.22
C LEU A 98 -1.93 13.23 5.91
N ALA A 99 -0.99 13.80 5.12
CA ALA A 99 0.29 13.16 4.81
C ALA A 99 1.12 12.88 6.08
N PHE A 100 1.22 13.85 6.99
CA PHE A 100 1.91 13.67 8.26
C PHE A 100 1.24 12.62 9.17
N MET A 101 -0.08 12.58 9.21
CA MET A 101 -0.81 11.55 9.98
C MET A 101 -0.55 10.15 9.43
N ILE A 102 -0.57 9.97 8.10
CA ILE A 102 -0.29 8.69 7.45
C ILE A 102 1.17 8.28 7.69
N ALA A 103 2.12 9.20 7.49
CA ALA A 103 3.54 8.93 7.74
C ALA A 103 3.81 8.57 9.20
N GLY A 104 3.19 9.27 10.14
CA GLY A 104 3.26 8.99 11.57
C GLY A 104 2.69 7.61 11.93
N ALA A 105 1.53 7.26 11.37
CA ALA A 105 0.92 5.95 11.57
C ALA A 105 1.82 4.81 11.06
N ILE A 106 2.40 4.97 9.87
CA ILE A 106 3.34 4.00 9.28
C ILE A 106 4.57 3.85 10.20
N LEU A 107 5.14 4.96 10.67
CA LEU A 107 6.30 4.95 11.57
C LEU A 107 6.00 4.19 12.86
N VAL A 108 4.84 4.44 13.49
CA VAL A 108 4.42 3.76 14.72
C VAL A 108 4.25 2.26 14.49
N VAL A 109 3.62 1.86 13.39
CA VAL A 109 3.44 0.44 13.06
C VAL A 109 4.79 -0.24 12.79
N CYS A 110 5.69 0.40 12.03
CA CYS A 110 7.02 -0.15 11.75
C CYS A 110 7.88 -0.29 13.01
N THR A 111 7.93 0.75 13.84
CA THR A 111 8.70 0.72 15.10
C THR A 111 8.11 -0.27 16.10
N GLY A 112 6.80 -0.37 16.20
CA GLY A 112 6.12 -1.37 17.03
C GLY A 112 6.44 -2.80 16.62
N ASN A 113 6.42 -3.10 15.32
CA ASN A 113 6.82 -4.42 14.80
C ASN A 113 8.29 -4.75 15.08
N LEU A 114 9.20 -3.79 14.89
CA LEU A 114 10.62 -3.98 15.19
C LEU A 114 10.86 -4.22 16.69
N ALA A 115 10.19 -3.47 17.56
CA ALA A 115 10.26 -3.66 19.00
C ALA A 115 9.75 -5.04 19.42
N LEU A 116 8.61 -5.49 18.85
CA LEU A 116 8.05 -6.80 19.12
C LEU A 116 9.01 -7.93 18.69
N LEU A 117 9.58 -7.84 17.49
CA LEU A 117 10.56 -8.81 17.00
C LEU A 117 11.82 -8.84 17.87
N GLY A 118 12.32 -7.67 18.29
CA GLY A 118 13.43 -7.55 19.22
C GLY A 118 13.13 -8.23 20.57
N PHE A 119 11.95 -7.96 21.13
CA PHE A 119 11.51 -8.57 22.37
C PHE A 119 11.41 -10.10 22.29
N MET A 120 10.81 -10.63 21.21
CA MET A 120 10.71 -12.07 20.98
C MET A 120 12.08 -12.73 20.83
N SER A 121 13.03 -12.08 20.14
CA SER A 121 14.38 -12.61 19.97
C SER A 121 15.15 -12.66 21.30
N LEU A 122 14.97 -11.68 22.17
CA LEU A 122 15.56 -11.67 23.51
C LEU A 122 14.98 -12.75 24.43
N GLN A 123 13.67 -13.00 24.34
CA GLN A 123 13.03 -14.09 25.10
C GLN A 123 13.56 -15.45 24.67
N GLN A 124 13.71 -15.70 23.37
CA GLN A 124 14.27 -16.97 22.87
C GLN A 124 15.70 -17.22 23.38
N ARG A 125 16.50 -16.18 23.51
CA ARG A 125 17.89 -16.29 24.05
C ARG A 125 17.94 -16.58 25.56
N ARG A 126 16.87 -16.33 26.31
CA ARG A 126 16.78 -16.61 27.74
C ARG A 126 16.32 -18.03 28.07
N LEU A 127 15.78 -18.74 27.07
CA LEU A 127 15.25 -20.10 27.22
C LEU A 127 16.23 -21.18 26.75
N VAL A 128 17.39 -20.79 26.22
CA VAL A 128 18.54 -21.64 25.85
C VAL A 128 19.70 -21.38 26.80
#